data_9853e16741a5ec7ed80e8a400f98f044
#
_entry.id   9853e16741a5ec7ed80e8a400f98f044
#
_cell.length_a   1.000
_cell.length_b   1.000
_cell.length_c   1.000
_cell.angle_alpha   90.00
_cell.angle_beta   90.00
_cell.angle_gamma   90.00
#
_symmetry.space_group_name_H-M   'P 1'
#
loop_
_entity.id
_entity.type
_entity.pdbx_description
1 polymer ?
#
loop_
_entity_poly.entity_id
_entity_poly.type
_entity_poly.pdbx_seq_one_letter_code
_entity_poly.pdbx_strand_id
1 'polypeptide(L)'
;MDQKRFEEAKRKIIGVDRQRLGIGTLSEKTVHAIFKDYYEPDEDHQEIPIENYVADIYRDGEIIEIQTRQFNRMRGKLQTFLPLYPVTIVYPIPYEKWLIWIDEDSGELSKKRKSPKKGCNYQAFKELYKIKMFLKDPNIRFKFVLVNMEEYRLLNGWSHDKKKGSTRYDRIPTDLVEEVEIRQPEDYLQFVPYEMEEPFHSKDFAKAAHIPLSLAQTVLNILFEMGTVERVGKQGNSYLYRVVDV
;
A
#
# COMPACT_ATOMS: atom_id res chain seq x y z
N MET A 1 5.43 -10.21 11.36
CA MET A 1 4.81 -10.89 10.19
C MET A 1 4.79 -12.39 10.42
N ASP A 2 3.68 -13.05 10.16
CA ASP A 2 3.53 -14.50 10.27
C ASP A 2 3.37 -15.12 8.86
N GLN A 3 4.47 -15.64 8.32
CA GLN A 3 4.51 -16.23 6.99
C GLN A 3 3.64 -17.48 6.88
N LYS A 4 3.54 -18.29 7.96
CA LYS A 4 2.71 -19.49 7.96
C LYS A 4 1.23 -19.16 7.81
N ARG A 5 0.74 -18.20 8.60
CA ARG A 5 -0.63 -17.70 8.52
C ARG A 5 -0.92 -17.07 7.15
N PHE A 6 0.05 -16.37 6.58
CA PHE A 6 -0.08 -15.80 5.24
C PHE A 6 -0.23 -16.89 4.16
N GLU A 7 0.53 -17.98 4.26
CA GLU A 7 0.38 -19.12 3.36
C GLU A 7 -0.98 -19.83 3.53
N GLU A 8 -1.48 -19.91 4.75
CA GLU A 8 -2.81 -20.47 5.04
C GLU A 8 -3.91 -19.60 4.38
N ALA A 9 -3.87 -18.27 4.55
CA ALA A 9 -4.79 -17.34 3.92
C ALA A 9 -4.75 -17.44 2.39
N LYS A 10 -3.55 -17.51 1.81
CA LYS A 10 -3.39 -17.72 0.37
C LYS A 10 -4.05 -19.01 -0.12
N ARG A 11 -3.80 -20.12 0.57
CA ARG A 11 -4.38 -21.42 0.18
C ARG A 11 -5.90 -21.40 0.27
N LYS A 12 -6.47 -20.79 1.32
CA LYS A 12 -7.92 -20.65 1.49
C LYS A 12 -8.51 -19.85 0.33
N ILE A 13 -8.01 -18.68 0.05
CA ILE A 13 -8.57 -17.77 -0.96
C ILE A 13 -8.35 -18.29 -2.39
N ILE A 14 -7.11 -18.65 -2.75
CA ILE A 14 -6.79 -19.13 -4.10
C ILE A 14 -7.44 -20.50 -4.38
N GLY A 15 -7.53 -21.38 -3.37
CA GLY A 15 -8.17 -22.69 -3.49
C GLY A 15 -9.65 -22.60 -3.77
N VAL A 16 -10.37 -21.71 -3.10
CA VAL A 16 -11.80 -21.43 -3.31
C VAL A 16 -12.06 -20.83 -4.69
N ASP A 17 -11.24 -19.87 -5.09
CA ASP A 17 -11.40 -19.17 -6.36
C ASP A 17 -11.12 -20.08 -7.57
N ARG A 18 -10.10 -20.95 -7.49
CA ARG A 18 -9.82 -21.91 -8.57
C ARG A 18 -10.94 -22.93 -8.78
N GLN A 19 -11.71 -23.25 -7.73
CA GLN A 19 -12.84 -24.18 -7.84
C GLN A 19 -14.13 -23.53 -8.34
N ARG A 20 -14.33 -22.23 -8.05
CA ARG A 20 -15.58 -21.50 -8.39
C ARG A 20 -15.56 -20.84 -9.76
N LEU A 21 -14.39 -20.57 -10.31
CA LEU A 21 -14.25 -19.63 -11.39
C LEU A 21 -13.34 -20.21 -12.48
N GLY A 22 -13.96 -20.58 -13.60
CA GLY A 22 -13.27 -20.52 -14.89
C GLY A 22 -12.56 -19.15 -15.00
N ILE A 23 -11.55 -19.05 -15.85
CA ILE A 23 -10.58 -17.95 -16.04
C ILE A 23 -11.15 -16.50 -16.05
N GLY A 24 -12.41 -16.26 -15.69
CA GLY A 24 -13.17 -15.04 -16.00
C GLY A 24 -13.40 -13.97 -14.93
N THR A 25 -13.18 -14.21 -13.63
CA THR A 25 -13.71 -13.31 -12.60
C THR A 25 -12.75 -12.86 -11.51
N LEU A 26 -11.48 -13.26 -11.53
CA LEU A 26 -10.46 -12.78 -10.60
C LEU A 26 -10.04 -11.36 -11.00
N SER A 27 -10.64 -10.35 -10.39
CA SER A 27 -10.17 -8.98 -10.48
C SER A 27 -9.53 -8.60 -9.15
N GLU A 28 -8.58 -7.66 -9.13
CA GLU A 28 -7.91 -6.95 -8.01
C GLU A 28 -8.34 -7.27 -6.53
N LYS A 29 -9.32 -8.16 -6.39
CA LYS A 29 -9.89 -8.63 -5.13
C LYS A 29 -9.01 -9.67 -4.42
N THR A 30 -8.16 -10.42 -5.14
CA THR A 30 -7.35 -11.50 -4.55
C THR A 30 -6.38 -11.00 -3.50
N VAL A 31 -5.64 -9.91 -3.77
CA VAL A 31 -4.76 -9.29 -2.78
C VAL A 31 -5.56 -8.85 -1.55
N HIS A 32 -6.70 -8.17 -1.78
CA HIS A 32 -7.55 -7.69 -0.70
C HIS A 32 -8.07 -8.85 0.16
N ALA A 33 -8.62 -9.90 -0.46
CA ALA A 33 -9.17 -11.05 0.24
C ALA A 33 -8.10 -11.82 1.04
N ILE A 34 -6.89 -12.02 0.47
CA ILE A 34 -5.80 -12.69 1.17
C ILE A 34 -5.36 -11.89 2.39
N PHE A 35 -5.19 -10.56 2.26
CA PHE A 35 -4.81 -9.74 3.40
C PHE A 35 -5.92 -9.63 4.44
N LYS A 36 -7.19 -9.60 4.03
CA LYS A 36 -8.32 -9.63 4.96
C LYS A 36 -8.31 -10.91 5.79
N ASP A 37 -8.22 -12.08 5.17
CA ASP A 37 -8.12 -13.36 5.88
C ASP A 37 -6.82 -13.49 6.71
N TYR A 38 -5.71 -12.93 6.22
CA TYR A 38 -4.44 -12.91 6.96
C TYR A 38 -4.54 -12.13 8.27
N TYR A 39 -5.17 -10.96 8.27
CA TYR A 39 -5.34 -10.15 9.49
C TYR A 39 -6.50 -10.64 10.35
N GLU A 40 -7.55 -11.20 9.76
CA GLU A 40 -8.70 -11.74 10.47
C GLU A 40 -9.27 -12.97 9.76
N PRO A 41 -8.96 -14.21 10.24
CA PRO A 41 -9.50 -15.45 9.64
C PRO A 41 -10.94 -15.76 10.04
N ASP A 42 -11.45 -15.12 11.11
CA ASP A 42 -12.83 -15.25 11.54
C ASP A 42 -13.73 -14.38 10.66
N GLU A 43 -14.62 -15.04 9.91
CA GLU A 43 -15.52 -14.38 8.99
C GLU A 43 -16.60 -13.56 9.72
N ASP A 44 -16.87 -13.86 11.00
CA ASP A 44 -17.82 -13.11 11.81
C ASP A 44 -17.34 -11.68 12.13
N HIS A 45 -16.04 -11.42 11.98
CA HIS A 45 -15.42 -10.10 12.15
C HIS A 45 -15.18 -9.37 10.82
N GLN A 46 -15.55 -9.96 9.68
CA GLN A 46 -15.33 -9.38 8.36
C GLN A 46 -16.59 -8.76 7.77
N GLU A 47 -16.39 -7.75 6.89
CA GLU A 47 -17.48 -7.05 6.16
C GLU A 47 -18.58 -6.53 7.11
N ILE A 48 -18.17 -5.92 8.22
CA ILE A 48 -19.08 -5.44 9.28
C ILE A 48 -19.70 -4.10 8.91
N PRO A 49 -21.04 -3.99 8.85
CA PRO A 49 -21.71 -2.71 8.65
C PRO A 49 -21.48 -1.78 9.84
N ILE A 50 -20.98 -0.58 9.59
CA ILE A 50 -20.79 0.49 10.57
C ILE A 50 -21.34 1.77 9.95
N GLU A 51 -22.41 2.31 10.52
CA GLU A 51 -23.15 3.42 9.94
C GLU A 51 -23.52 3.17 8.45
N ASN A 52 -23.14 4.06 7.56
CA ASN A 52 -23.44 3.96 6.13
C ASN A 52 -22.35 3.24 5.32
N TYR A 53 -21.40 2.61 5.98
CA TYR A 53 -20.25 1.95 5.36
C TYR A 53 -20.09 0.51 5.87
N VAL A 54 -19.32 -0.27 5.14
CA VAL A 54 -18.91 -1.62 5.55
C VAL A 54 -17.42 -1.60 5.85
N ALA A 55 -17.02 -1.95 7.07
CA ALA A 55 -15.64 -2.14 7.44
C ALA A 55 -15.13 -3.49 6.94
N ASP A 56 -13.91 -3.53 6.39
CA ASP A 56 -13.33 -4.80 5.93
C ASP A 56 -13.16 -5.78 7.09
N ILE A 57 -12.70 -5.27 8.24
CA ILE A 57 -12.57 -6.02 9.50
C ILE A 57 -12.95 -5.09 10.65
N TYR A 58 -13.72 -5.61 11.58
CA TYR A 58 -13.98 -4.98 12.88
C TYR A 58 -13.79 -6.00 14.00
N ARG A 59 -12.82 -5.76 14.88
CA ARG A 59 -12.51 -6.63 15.99
C ARG A 59 -11.98 -5.82 17.18
N ASP A 60 -12.39 -6.21 18.37
CA ASP A 60 -11.91 -5.62 19.64
C ASP A 60 -12.00 -4.09 19.72
N GLY A 61 -12.98 -3.48 19.03
CA GLY A 61 -13.15 -2.04 18.98
C GLY A 61 -12.24 -1.31 18.00
N GLU A 62 -11.53 -2.01 17.12
CA GLU A 62 -10.68 -1.47 16.08
C GLU A 62 -11.19 -1.86 14.68
N ILE A 63 -11.09 -0.93 13.74
CA ILE A 63 -11.37 -1.17 12.32
C ILE A 63 -10.03 -1.39 11.59
N ILE A 64 -9.97 -2.42 10.74
CA ILE A 64 -8.85 -2.63 9.83
C ILE A 64 -9.38 -2.60 8.39
N GLU A 65 -8.83 -1.71 7.57
CA GLU A 65 -9.18 -1.53 6.17
C GLU A 65 -8.01 -1.98 5.26
N ILE A 66 -8.29 -2.87 4.33
CA ILE A 66 -7.28 -3.34 3.37
C ILE A 66 -7.38 -2.49 2.11
N GLN A 67 -6.43 -1.62 1.88
CA GLN A 67 -6.48 -0.68 0.76
C GLN A 67 -5.30 -0.86 -0.20
N THR A 68 -5.56 -1.29 -1.42
CA THR A 68 -4.51 -1.55 -2.42
C THR A 68 -4.16 -0.34 -3.28
N ARG A 69 -4.98 0.71 -3.29
CA ARG A 69 -4.80 1.98 -4.02
C ARG A 69 -5.92 2.98 -3.74
N GLN A 70 -5.79 4.22 -4.25
CA GLN A 70 -6.85 5.24 -4.29
C GLN A 70 -7.40 5.60 -2.89
N PHE A 71 -6.53 5.94 -1.95
CA PHE A 71 -6.92 6.35 -0.58
C PHE A 71 -7.93 7.50 -0.57
N ASN A 72 -7.95 8.36 -1.62
CA ASN A 72 -8.96 9.41 -1.72
C ASN A 72 -10.41 8.88 -1.68
N ARG A 73 -10.65 7.62 -2.08
CA ARG A 73 -11.98 7.00 -2.00
C ARG A 73 -12.40 6.64 -0.59
N MET A 74 -11.43 6.55 0.34
CA MET A 74 -11.70 6.25 1.75
C MET A 74 -12.14 7.48 2.56
N ARG A 75 -12.06 8.70 2.01
CA ARG A 75 -12.32 9.93 2.77
C ARG A 75 -13.66 9.91 3.51
N GLY A 76 -14.73 9.45 2.86
CA GLY A 76 -16.04 9.32 3.50
C GLY A 76 -16.05 8.28 4.63
N LYS A 77 -15.45 7.11 4.41
CA LYS A 77 -15.27 6.08 5.45
C LYS A 77 -14.48 6.64 6.65
N LEU A 78 -13.32 7.27 6.38
CA LEU A 78 -12.46 7.83 7.44
C LEU A 78 -13.18 8.92 8.23
N GLN A 79 -13.93 9.79 7.55
CA GLN A 79 -14.73 10.83 8.21
C GLN A 79 -15.79 10.25 9.16
N THR A 80 -16.33 9.07 8.84
CA THR A 80 -17.32 8.38 9.66
C THR A 80 -16.68 7.52 10.75
N PHE A 81 -15.61 6.79 10.43
CA PHE A 81 -15.04 5.81 11.34
C PHE A 81 -14.12 6.39 12.41
N LEU A 82 -13.26 7.37 12.07
CA LEU A 82 -12.26 7.91 12.99
C LEU A 82 -12.85 8.53 14.27
N PRO A 83 -14.04 9.18 14.25
CA PRO A 83 -14.67 9.67 15.50
C PRO A 83 -15.16 8.54 16.42
N LEU A 84 -15.33 7.32 15.90
CA LEU A 84 -15.93 6.20 16.62
C LEU A 84 -14.89 5.18 17.06
N TYR A 85 -13.89 4.91 16.23
CA TYR A 85 -12.95 3.80 16.42
C TYR A 85 -11.53 4.14 15.92
N PRO A 86 -10.49 3.52 16.48
CA PRO A 86 -9.20 3.43 15.84
C PRO A 86 -9.33 2.71 14.48
N VAL A 87 -8.70 3.27 13.46
CA VAL A 87 -8.72 2.74 12.08
C VAL A 87 -7.31 2.47 11.61
N THR A 88 -6.99 1.21 11.37
CA THR A 88 -5.74 0.80 10.77
C THR A 88 -5.90 0.55 9.27
N ILE A 89 -5.18 1.31 8.44
CA ILE A 89 -5.15 1.10 6.99
C ILE A 89 -3.96 0.23 6.64
N VAL A 90 -4.23 -0.97 6.16
CA VAL A 90 -3.22 -1.90 5.64
C VAL A 90 -3.02 -1.64 4.16
N TYR A 91 -1.80 -1.35 3.77
CA TYR A 91 -1.45 -1.05 2.38
C TYR A 91 -0.37 -2.02 1.85
N PRO A 92 -0.78 -3.08 1.12
CA PRO A 92 0.14 -3.97 0.45
C PRO A 92 0.84 -3.27 -0.72
N ILE A 93 2.18 -3.20 -0.67
CA ILE A 93 3.03 -2.56 -1.68
C ILE A 93 3.82 -3.65 -2.42
N PRO A 94 3.69 -3.78 -3.74
CA PRO A 94 4.49 -4.75 -4.48
C PRO A 94 5.99 -4.43 -4.38
N TYR A 95 6.75 -5.28 -3.68
CA TYR A 95 8.21 -5.16 -3.58
C TYR A 95 8.88 -5.66 -4.86
N GLU A 96 8.80 -6.95 -5.15
CA GLU A 96 9.19 -7.53 -6.42
C GLU A 96 7.97 -8.10 -7.11
N LYS A 97 7.94 -7.98 -8.44
CA LYS A 97 6.83 -8.50 -9.24
C LYS A 97 7.33 -9.42 -10.33
N TRP A 98 6.61 -10.50 -10.52
CA TRP A 98 6.74 -11.37 -11.69
C TRP A 98 5.51 -11.20 -12.56
N LEU A 99 5.75 -10.98 -13.86
CA LEU A 99 4.72 -10.79 -14.86
C LEU A 99 4.49 -12.13 -15.58
N ILE A 100 3.23 -12.49 -15.73
CA ILE A 100 2.74 -13.68 -16.43
C ILE A 100 1.63 -13.21 -17.36
N TRP A 101 1.74 -13.52 -18.64
CA TRP A 101 0.70 -13.20 -19.60
C TRP A 101 -0.17 -14.43 -19.86
N ILE A 102 -1.45 -14.17 -19.99
CA ILE A 102 -2.48 -15.15 -20.33
C ILE A 102 -2.91 -14.85 -21.75
N ASP A 103 -2.78 -15.81 -22.63
CA ASP A 103 -3.38 -15.77 -23.96
C ASP A 103 -4.89 -15.96 -23.83
N GLU A 104 -5.69 -15.01 -24.32
CA GLU A 104 -7.16 -15.05 -24.13
C GLU A 104 -7.84 -16.16 -24.94
N ASP A 105 -7.24 -16.55 -26.07
CA ASP A 105 -7.83 -17.55 -26.96
C ASP A 105 -7.53 -18.98 -26.50
N SER A 106 -6.27 -19.24 -26.13
CA SER A 106 -5.82 -20.58 -25.72
C SER A 106 -5.84 -20.81 -24.20
N GLY A 107 -5.86 -19.75 -23.39
CA GLY A 107 -5.68 -19.81 -21.95
C GLY A 107 -4.25 -20.13 -21.51
N GLU A 108 -3.29 -20.23 -22.44
CA GLU A 108 -1.91 -20.55 -22.14
C GLU A 108 -1.20 -19.44 -21.36
N LEU A 109 -0.35 -19.83 -20.41
CA LEU A 109 0.44 -18.93 -19.60
C LEU A 109 1.85 -18.77 -20.19
N SER A 110 2.32 -17.53 -20.28
CA SER A 110 3.70 -17.25 -20.65
C SER A 110 4.67 -17.68 -19.54
N LYS A 111 5.96 -17.78 -19.88
CA LYS A 111 7.01 -17.89 -18.87
C LYS A 111 7.00 -16.67 -17.95
N LYS A 112 7.18 -16.94 -16.65
CA LYS A 112 7.28 -15.94 -15.58
C LYS A 112 8.49 -15.02 -15.82
N ARG A 113 8.27 -13.71 -15.85
CA ARG A 113 9.31 -12.70 -16.08
C ARG A 113 9.37 -11.70 -14.93
N LYS A 114 10.53 -11.53 -14.32
CA LYS A 114 10.72 -10.51 -13.26
C LYS A 114 10.61 -9.10 -13.83
N SER A 115 9.81 -8.26 -13.19
CA SER A 115 9.73 -6.82 -13.48
C SER A 115 11.01 -6.12 -13.01
N PRO A 116 11.59 -5.19 -13.80
CA PRO A 116 12.74 -4.41 -13.35
C PRO A 116 12.41 -3.40 -12.25
N LYS A 117 11.11 -3.15 -12.01
CA LYS A 117 10.66 -2.20 -10.99
C LYS A 117 10.56 -2.88 -9.64
N LYS A 118 11.24 -2.32 -8.65
CA LYS A 118 11.18 -2.70 -7.24
C LYS A 118 10.39 -1.65 -6.45
N GLY A 119 9.52 -2.08 -5.57
CA GLY A 119 8.76 -1.20 -4.70
C GLY A 119 9.53 -0.81 -3.44
N CYS A 120 9.05 0.21 -2.74
CA CYS A 120 9.55 0.61 -1.43
C CYS A 120 8.45 1.30 -0.62
N ASN A 121 8.62 1.38 0.69
CA ASN A 121 7.66 1.98 1.62
C ASN A 121 7.33 3.45 1.29
N TYR A 122 8.27 4.20 0.74
CA TYR A 122 8.02 5.58 0.32
C TYR A 122 6.90 5.73 -0.72
N GLN A 123 6.56 4.68 -1.46
CA GLN A 123 5.45 4.73 -2.43
C GLN A 123 4.10 4.99 -1.76
N ALA A 124 3.95 4.61 -0.48
CA ALA A 124 2.75 4.86 0.31
C ALA A 124 2.45 6.35 0.45
N PHE A 125 3.46 7.21 0.47
CA PHE A 125 3.29 8.64 0.66
C PHE A 125 2.47 9.33 -0.45
N LYS A 126 2.42 8.75 -1.66
CA LYS A 126 1.51 9.21 -2.73
C LYS A 126 0.04 9.00 -2.37
N GLU A 127 -0.25 7.93 -1.65
CA GLU A 127 -1.59 7.63 -1.18
C GLU A 127 -1.91 8.40 0.10
N LEU A 128 -0.97 8.50 1.05
CA LEU A 128 -1.10 9.33 2.26
C LEU A 128 -1.41 10.79 1.91
N TYR A 129 -0.75 11.34 0.88
CA TYR A 129 -1.00 12.72 0.44
C TYR A 129 -2.45 12.98 0.06
N LYS A 130 -3.17 11.96 -0.46
CA LYS A 130 -4.57 12.07 -0.85
C LYS A 130 -5.52 12.15 0.34
N ILE A 131 -5.09 11.70 1.52
CA ILE A 131 -5.84 11.72 2.78
C ILE A 131 -5.12 12.55 3.86
N LYS A 132 -4.27 13.48 3.45
CA LYS A 132 -3.43 14.29 4.32
C LYS A 132 -4.20 14.93 5.49
N MET A 133 -5.44 15.34 5.25
CA MET A 133 -6.31 15.97 6.26
C MET A 133 -6.63 15.10 7.47
N PHE A 134 -6.44 13.79 7.36
CA PHE A 134 -6.71 12.83 8.46
C PHE A 134 -5.45 12.37 9.19
N LEU A 135 -4.23 12.64 8.68
CA LEU A 135 -2.99 12.05 9.21
C LEU A 135 -2.68 12.44 10.65
N LYS A 136 -3.25 13.56 11.13
CA LYS A 136 -3.09 14.02 12.51
C LYS A 136 -4.18 13.52 13.47
N ASP A 137 -5.14 12.75 12.96
CA ASP A 137 -6.16 12.15 13.80
C ASP A 137 -5.51 11.07 14.68
N PRO A 138 -5.71 11.08 16.01
CA PRO A 138 -5.08 10.12 16.92
C PRO A 138 -5.58 8.68 16.71
N ASN A 139 -6.70 8.51 16.01
CA ASN A 139 -7.29 7.21 15.74
C ASN A 139 -6.84 6.61 14.40
N ILE A 140 -6.07 7.34 13.55
CA ILE A 140 -5.58 6.78 12.29
C ILE A 140 -4.24 6.08 12.46
N ARG A 141 -4.13 4.89 11.89
CA ARG A 141 -2.92 4.06 11.89
C ARG A 141 -2.67 3.48 10.52
N PHE A 142 -1.43 3.14 10.24
CA PHE A 142 -1.05 2.53 8.96
C PHE A 142 -0.16 1.32 9.17
N LYS A 143 -0.34 0.32 8.29
CA LYS A 143 0.58 -0.79 8.09
C LYS A 143 0.95 -0.87 6.61
N PHE A 144 2.19 -0.55 6.29
CA PHE A 144 2.71 -0.73 4.94
C PHE A 144 3.39 -2.09 4.86
N VAL A 145 2.90 -2.93 3.97
CA VAL A 145 3.40 -4.29 3.83
C VAL A 145 4.06 -4.44 2.47
N LEU A 146 5.38 -4.54 2.45
CA LEU A 146 6.11 -4.92 1.23
C LEU A 146 5.89 -6.40 0.97
N VAL A 147 5.43 -6.72 -0.22
CA VAL A 147 5.04 -8.09 -0.59
C VAL A 147 5.49 -8.41 -2.00
N ASN A 148 6.07 -9.60 -2.19
CA ASN A 148 6.34 -10.12 -3.51
C ASN A 148 5.03 -10.55 -4.18
N MET A 149 4.89 -10.32 -5.49
CA MET A 149 3.64 -10.57 -6.21
C MET A 149 3.87 -11.19 -7.58
N GLU A 150 2.97 -12.07 -7.97
CA GLU A 150 2.72 -12.41 -9.36
C GLU A 150 1.61 -11.53 -9.92
N GLU A 151 1.86 -10.91 -11.05
CA GLU A 151 0.89 -10.07 -11.76
C GLU A 151 0.51 -10.74 -13.07
N TYR A 152 -0.72 -11.20 -13.15
CA TYR A 152 -1.29 -11.82 -14.34
C TYR A 152 -1.88 -10.76 -15.26
N ARG A 153 -1.65 -10.88 -16.56
CA ARG A 153 -2.07 -9.93 -17.58
C ARG A 153 -2.62 -10.64 -18.80
N LEU A 154 -3.67 -10.10 -19.38
CA LEU A 154 -4.24 -10.61 -20.62
C LEU A 154 -3.48 -10.06 -21.83
N LEU A 155 -3.21 -10.91 -22.83
CA LEU A 155 -2.64 -10.52 -24.13
C LEU A 155 -3.75 -10.02 -25.07
N ASN A 156 -4.44 -8.94 -24.71
CA ASN A 156 -5.60 -8.42 -25.41
C ASN A 156 -5.37 -7.08 -26.14
N GLY A 157 -4.15 -6.86 -26.62
CA GLY A 157 -3.79 -5.65 -27.34
C GLY A 157 -3.20 -4.56 -26.45
N TRP A 158 -3.65 -3.32 -26.57
CA TRP A 158 -3.13 -2.20 -25.81
C TRP A 158 -3.91 -1.98 -24.53
N SER A 159 -3.21 -1.85 -23.40
CA SER A 159 -3.85 -1.45 -22.15
C SER A 159 -4.40 -0.02 -22.26
N HIS A 160 -5.33 0.34 -21.37
CA HIS A 160 -5.86 1.71 -21.26
C HIS A 160 -4.75 2.79 -21.16
N ASP A 161 -3.58 2.44 -20.63
CA ASP A 161 -2.39 3.30 -20.53
C ASP A 161 -1.53 3.32 -21.81
N LYS A 162 -2.05 2.89 -22.96
CA LYS A 162 -1.35 2.78 -24.25
C LYS A 162 -0.09 1.90 -24.21
N LYS A 163 0.01 0.99 -23.25
CA LYS A 163 1.08 -0.01 -23.20
C LYS A 163 0.64 -1.28 -23.90
N LYS A 164 1.46 -1.75 -24.84
CA LYS A 164 1.16 -2.92 -25.64
C LYS A 164 0.80 -4.13 -24.79
N GLY A 165 -0.33 -4.72 -25.09
CA GLY A 165 -0.64 -6.11 -24.81
C GLY A 165 -1.00 -6.46 -23.40
N SER A 166 -1.63 -5.58 -22.57
CA SER A 166 -1.87 -6.08 -21.23
C SER A 166 -2.90 -5.30 -20.41
N THR A 167 -4.10 -5.77 -20.40
CA THR A 167 -4.99 -5.48 -19.29
C THR A 167 -4.55 -6.32 -18.09
N ARG A 168 -4.44 -5.69 -16.91
CA ARG A 168 -4.18 -6.44 -15.68
C ARG A 168 -5.39 -7.31 -15.38
N TYR A 169 -5.12 -8.61 -15.23
CA TYR A 169 -6.13 -9.60 -14.87
C TYR A 169 -6.22 -9.74 -13.36
N ASP A 170 -5.11 -10.12 -12.70
CA ASP A 170 -5.05 -10.29 -11.24
C ASP A 170 -3.64 -10.09 -10.68
N ARG A 171 -3.57 -10.05 -9.35
CA ARG A 171 -2.33 -10.06 -8.58
C ARG A 171 -2.45 -11.07 -7.45
N ILE A 172 -1.46 -11.93 -7.35
CA ILE A 172 -1.35 -12.92 -6.28
C ILE A 172 -0.10 -12.58 -5.46
N PRO A 173 -0.26 -12.22 -4.18
CA PRO A 173 0.89 -12.01 -3.31
C PRO A 173 1.55 -13.37 -3.02
N THR A 174 2.89 -13.42 -3.07
CA THR A 174 3.65 -14.68 -2.87
C THR A 174 4.29 -14.75 -1.50
N ASP A 175 4.98 -13.69 -1.08
CA ASP A 175 5.74 -13.67 0.15
C ASP A 175 5.66 -12.31 0.84
N LEU A 176 5.53 -12.29 2.15
CA LEU A 176 5.71 -11.09 2.97
C LEU A 176 7.20 -10.77 3.06
N VAL A 177 7.58 -9.51 2.84
CA VAL A 177 8.97 -9.06 2.84
C VAL A 177 9.27 -8.21 4.06
N GLU A 178 8.44 -7.19 4.30
CA GLU A 178 8.62 -6.22 5.37
C GLU A 178 7.26 -5.64 5.76
N GLU A 179 7.07 -5.32 7.02
CA GLU A 179 5.94 -4.57 7.53
C GLU A 179 6.44 -3.37 8.31
N VAL A 180 5.94 -2.20 7.95
CA VAL A 180 6.21 -0.94 8.63
C VAL A 180 4.91 -0.44 9.23
N GLU A 181 4.90 -0.19 10.53
CA GLU A 181 3.73 0.30 11.25
C GLU A 181 3.90 1.78 11.62
N ILE A 182 2.82 2.53 11.53
CA ILE A 182 2.69 3.92 11.95
C ILE A 182 1.47 4.01 12.85
N ARG A 183 1.67 4.28 14.13
CA ARG A 183 0.62 4.43 15.14
C ARG A 183 0.48 5.86 15.61
N GLN A 184 1.55 6.64 15.52
CA GLN A 184 1.67 7.99 16.05
C GLN A 184 2.62 8.83 15.18
N PRO A 185 2.58 10.17 15.27
CA PRO A 185 3.41 11.04 14.43
C PRO A 185 4.92 10.76 14.50
N GLU A 186 5.43 10.33 15.64
CA GLU A 186 6.85 10.05 15.87
C GLU A 186 7.35 8.88 15.01
N ASP A 187 6.45 7.94 14.67
CA ASP A 187 6.78 6.78 13.83
C ASP A 187 7.16 7.18 12.40
N TYR A 188 6.82 8.41 11.96
CA TYR A 188 7.26 8.90 10.66
C TYR A 188 8.77 9.15 10.58
N LEU A 189 9.48 9.24 11.72
CA LEU A 189 10.94 9.40 11.75
C LEU A 189 11.66 8.24 11.06
N GLN A 190 11.13 7.02 11.10
CA GLN A 190 11.70 5.85 10.41
C GLN A 190 11.85 6.03 8.89
N PHE A 191 11.20 7.03 8.28
CA PHE A 191 11.31 7.35 6.87
C PHE A 191 12.35 8.43 6.56
N VAL A 192 13.03 8.96 7.57
CA VAL A 192 14.18 9.84 7.36
C VAL A 192 15.43 8.97 7.25
N PRO A 193 16.22 9.05 6.17
CA PRO A 193 17.49 8.33 6.07
C PRO A 193 18.44 8.71 7.22
N TYR A 194 19.05 7.71 7.86
CA TYR A 194 19.80 7.86 9.11
C TYR A 194 21.00 8.83 9.04
N GLU A 195 21.73 8.84 7.92
CA GLU A 195 22.97 9.60 7.79
C GLU A 195 22.80 10.85 6.89
N MET A 196 21.77 11.65 7.15
CA MET A 196 21.58 12.89 6.39
C MET A 196 22.32 14.07 7.05
N GLU A 197 23.17 14.74 6.28
CA GLU A 197 23.74 16.04 6.68
C GLU A 197 22.63 17.09 6.72
N GLU A 198 22.59 17.89 7.78
CA GLU A 198 21.60 18.95 7.97
C GLU A 198 22.24 20.35 7.85
N PRO A 199 21.49 21.32 7.33
CA PRO A 199 20.19 21.21 6.70
C PRO A 199 20.27 20.65 5.27
N PHE A 200 19.23 19.94 4.82
CA PHE A 200 19.19 19.26 3.54
C PHE A 200 18.07 19.73 2.61
N HIS A 201 18.26 19.52 1.32
CA HIS A 201 17.24 19.72 0.29
C HIS A 201 16.49 18.45 -0.07
N SER A 202 15.36 18.59 -0.77
CA SER A 202 14.64 17.45 -1.33
C SER A 202 15.46 16.61 -2.31
N LYS A 203 16.51 17.17 -2.94
CA LYS A 203 17.44 16.44 -3.80
C LYS A 203 18.35 15.51 -2.99
N ASP A 204 18.82 15.97 -1.84
CA ASP A 204 19.70 15.22 -0.93
C ASP A 204 18.89 14.05 -0.33
N PHE A 205 17.67 14.34 0.12
CA PHE A 205 16.73 13.31 0.57
C PHE A 205 16.44 12.27 -0.53
N ALA A 206 16.17 12.71 -1.75
CA ALA A 206 15.92 11.80 -2.88
C ALA A 206 17.11 10.86 -3.14
N LYS A 207 18.35 11.39 -3.04
CA LYS A 207 19.58 10.62 -3.21
C LYS A 207 19.77 9.62 -2.06
N ALA A 208 19.63 10.06 -0.81
CA ALA A 208 19.81 9.23 0.37
C ALA A 208 18.75 8.12 0.45
N ALA A 209 17.49 8.42 0.16
CA ALA A 209 16.39 7.46 0.15
C ALA A 209 16.31 6.61 -1.14
N HIS A 210 17.18 6.83 -2.14
CA HIS A 210 17.16 6.15 -3.44
C HIS A 210 15.80 6.22 -4.16
N ILE A 211 15.13 7.38 -4.12
CA ILE A 211 13.82 7.60 -4.72
C ILE A 211 13.82 8.79 -5.70
N PRO A 212 12.86 8.85 -6.64
CA PRO A 212 12.73 10.01 -7.52
C PRO A 212 12.45 11.30 -6.74
N LEU A 213 13.00 12.43 -7.23
CA LEU A 213 12.83 13.75 -6.60
C LEU A 213 11.36 14.11 -6.34
N SER A 214 10.46 13.81 -7.30
CA SER A 214 9.04 14.09 -7.13
C SER A 214 8.41 13.31 -5.97
N LEU A 215 8.90 12.09 -5.72
CA LEU A 215 8.46 11.29 -4.57
C LEU A 215 9.06 11.85 -3.28
N ALA A 216 10.34 12.20 -3.27
CA ALA A 216 10.99 12.84 -2.12
C ALA A 216 10.27 14.13 -1.67
N GLN A 217 9.85 14.96 -2.63
CA GLN A 217 9.06 16.16 -2.35
C GLN A 217 7.71 15.83 -1.70
N THR A 218 7.05 14.75 -2.15
CA THR A 218 5.80 14.28 -1.54
C THR A 218 6.04 13.75 -0.12
N VAL A 219 7.09 12.96 0.08
CA VAL A 219 7.50 12.45 1.40
C VAL A 219 7.76 13.61 2.36
N LEU A 220 8.64 14.53 1.98
CA LEU A 220 8.98 15.70 2.82
C LEU A 220 7.78 16.60 3.12
N ASN A 221 6.79 16.66 2.23
CA ASN A 221 5.54 17.39 2.51
C ASN A 221 4.75 16.72 3.64
N ILE A 222 4.68 15.39 3.65
CA ILE A 222 4.02 14.65 4.73
C ILE A 222 4.84 14.71 6.02
N LEU A 223 6.16 14.47 5.96
CA LEU A 223 7.02 14.55 7.14
C LEU A 223 6.97 15.94 7.79
N PHE A 224 6.93 17.00 6.99
CA PHE A 224 6.74 18.39 7.48
C PHE A 224 5.36 18.56 8.14
N GLU A 225 4.30 18.03 7.55
CA GLU A 225 2.96 18.07 8.12
C GLU A 225 2.89 17.33 9.46
N MET A 226 3.59 16.20 9.57
CA MET A 226 3.63 15.38 10.80
C MET A 226 4.58 15.94 11.86
N GLY A 227 5.34 17.00 11.54
CA GLY A 227 6.31 17.59 12.47
C GLY A 227 7.62 16.81 12.57
N THR A 228 7.84 15.79 11.75
CA THR A 228 9.09 15.00 11.72
C THR A 228 10.26 15.81 11.18
N VAL A 229 9.99 16.72 10.26
CA VAL A 229 10.97 17.69 9.73
C VAL A 229 10.42 19.10 9.77
N GLU A 230 11.29 20.08 9.96
CA GLU A 230 10.95 21.50 9.86
C GLU A 230 11.64 22.15 8.67
N ARG A 231 11.11 23.30 8.22
CA ARG A 231 11.71 24.14 7.19
C ARG A 231 12.52 25.25 7.86
N VAL A 232 13.84 25.19 7.72
CA VAL A 232 14.76 26.15 8.35
C VAL A 232 15.19 27.28 7.43
N GLY A 233 14.82 27.22 6.15
CA GLY A 233 15.16 28.28 5.19
C GLY A 233 14.85 27.90 3.74
N LYS A 234 15.38 28.71 2.82
CA LYS A 234 15.36 28.45 1.38
C LYS A 234 16.73 28.76 0.77
N GLN A 235 17.08 27.96 -0.23
CA GLN A 235 18.21 28.27 -1.12
C GLN A 235 17.67 28.27 -2.56
N GLY A 236 17.57 29.47 -3.14
CA GLY A 236 16.82 29.67 -4.38
C GLY A 236 15.34 29.31 -4.22
N ASN A 237 14.80 28.44 -5.08
CA ASN A 237 13.42 27.98 -5.02
C ASN A 237 13.21 26.71 -4.16
N SER A 238 14.25 26.19 -3.53
CA SER A 238 14.18 24.94 -2.75
C SER A 238 14.16 25.23 -1.26
N TYR A 239 13.29 24.55 -0.52
CA TYR A 239 13.31 24.56 0.93
C TYR A 239 14.51 23.78 1.47
N LEU A 240 15.06 24.27 2.58
CA LEU A 240 15.99 23.56 3.45
C LEU A 240 15.22 22.98 4.62
N TYR A 241 15.50 21.72 4.90
CA TYR A 241 14.84 20.95 5.95
C TYR A 241 15.84 20.51 7.01
N ARG A 242 15.34 20.35 8.23
CA ARG A 242 16.04 19.74 9.35
C ARG A 242 15.09 18.74 10.02
N VAL A 243 15.63 17.65 10.56
CA VAL A 243 14.86 16.72 11.40
C VAL A 243 14.54 17.40 12.73
N VAL A 244 13.34 17.19 13.23
CA VAL A 244 12.96 17.68 14.55
C VAL A 244 13.41 16.65 15.58
N ASP A 245 14.22 17.08 16.54
CA ASP A 245 14.61 16.24 17.68
C ASP A 245 13.36 15.92 18.51
N VAL A 246 13.06 14.64 18.68
CA VAL A 246 11.92 14.13 19.47
C VAL A 246 12.40 13.74 20.85
#